data_062f6f7b3329adb649c8ffcac61675ea
#
_entry.id   062f6f7b3329adb649c8ffcac61675ea
#
_cell.length_a   1.000
_cell.length_b   1.000
_cell.length_c   1.000
_cell.angle_alpha   90.00
_cell.angle_beta   90.00
_cell.angle_gamma   90.00
#
_symmetry.space_group_name_H-M   'P 1'
#
loop_
_entity.id
_entity.type
_entity.pdbx_description
1 polymer ?
#
loop_
_entity_poly.entity_id
_entity_poly.type
_entity_poly.pdbx_seq_one_letter_code
_entity_poly.pdbx_strand_id
1 'polypeptide(L)'
;MMMTYEDYLRLMELVQKRDEETEEVSKAIGNFFEICEIAKKEYIEKFDWAMKNIDTLRSKRDAICKEANQKMEAIYSKYKTEQTPQEP
;
A
#
# COMPACT_ATOMS: atom_id res chain seq x y z
N MET A 1 -2.87 -28.97 -1.94
CA MET A 1 -2.40 -28.89 -0.53
C MET A 1 -2.93 -27.64 0.11
N MET A 2 -3.38 -27.76 1.32
CA MET A 2 -3.89 -26.60 2.04
C MET A 2 -2.74 -25.79 2.62
N MET A 3 -2.95 -24.49 2.70
CA MET A 3 -1.99 -23.57 3.29
C MET A 3 -1.76 -23.93 4.76
N THR A 4 -0.51 -23.82 5.20
CA THR A 4 -0.21 -24.06 6.61
C THR A 4 -0.75 -22.90 7.46
N TYR A 5 -0.98 -23.19 8.73
CA TYR A 5 -1.45 -22.18 9.66
C TYR A 5 -0.41 -21.05 9.81
N GLU A 6 0.88 -21.41 9.82
CA GLU A 6 1.95 -20.43 9.91
C GLU A 6 1.92 -19.44 8.74
N ASP A 7 1.75 -19.95 7.53
CA ASP A 7 1.68 -19.08 6.35
C ASP A 7 0.42 -18.23 6.35
N TYR A 8 -0.70 -18.76 6.85
CA TYR A 8 -1.92 -17.99 7.01
C TYR A 8 -1.68 -16.82 7.96
N LEU A 9 -1.06 -17.07 9.11
CA LEU A 9 -0.76 -16.01 10.07
C LEU A 9 0.16 -14.96 9.46
N ARG A 10 1.17 -15.40 8.71
CA ARG A 10 2.08 -14.46 8.08
C ARG A 10 1.37 -13.58 7.06
N LEU A 11 0.45 -14.16 6.29
CA LEU A 11 -0.35 -13.37 5.35
C LEU A 11 -1.18 -12.33 6.08
N MET A 12 -1.81 -12.71 7.19
CA MET A 12 -2.61 -11.78 7.96
C MET A 12 -1.77 -10.65 8.54
N GLU A 13 -0.57 -10.98 9.02
CA GLU A 13 0.35 -9.96 9.52
C GLU A 13 0.76 -8.99 8.43
N LEU A 14 1.06 -9.50 7.23
CA LEU A 14 1.46 -8.67 6.11
C LEU A 14 0.32 -7.75 5.67
N VAL A 15 -0.90 -8.25 5.63
CA VAL A 15 -2.07 -7.44 5.29
C VAL A 15 -2.25 -6.33 6.32
N GLN A 16 -2.20 -6.69 7.61
CA GLN A 16 -2.39 -5.71 8.68
C GLN A 16 -1.32 -4.63 8.63
N LYS A 17 -0.07 -5.03 8.47
CA LYS A 17 1.04 -4.08 8.40
C LYS A 17 0.88 -3.15 7.20
N ARG A 18 0.54 -3.70 6.04
CA ARG A 18 0.29 -2.88 4.85
C ARG A 18 -0.81 -1.86 5.10
N ASP A 19 -1.92 -2.31 5.68
CA ASP A 19 -3.07 -1.43 5.92
C ASP A 19 -2.74 -0.33 6.91
N GLU A 20 -2.02 -0.66 7.99
CA GLU A 20 -1.61 0.34 8.97
C GLU A 20 -0.67 1.38 8.37
N GLU A 21 0.35 0.92 7.63
CA GLU A 21 1.31 1.82 7.02
C GLU A 21 0.68 2.70 5.94
N THR A 22 -0.21 2.14 5.13
CA THR A 22 -0.88 2.91 4.09
C THR A 22 -1.91 3.87 4.67
N GLU A 23 -2.53 3.53 5.79
CA GLU A 23 -3.46 4.43 6.45
C GLU A 23 -2.75 5.69 6.92
N GLU A 24 -1.58 5.56 7.53
CA GLU A 24 -0.80 6.71 7.96
C GLU A 24 -0.43 7.62 6.79
N VAL A 25 0.03 7.02 5.70
CA VAL A 25 0.39 7.77 4.50
C VAL A 25 -0.84 8.45 3.90
N SER A 26 -1.98 7.76 3.89
CA SER A 26 -3.22 8.34 3.38
C SER A 26 -3.70 9.52 4.20
N LYS A 27 -3.54 9.46 5.53
CA LYS A 27 -3.87 10.59 6.39
C LYS A 27 -2.98 11.80 6.08
N ALA A 28 -1.68 11.55 5.85
CA ALA A 28 -0.76 12.61 5.49
C ALA A 28 -1.14 13.25 4.14
N ILE A 29 -1.55 12.43 3.18
CA ILE A 29 -2.03 12.93 1.90
C ILE A 29 -3.24 13.83 2.10
N GLY A 30 -4.19 13.41 2.94
CA GLY A 30 -5.38 14.22 3.26
C GLY A 30 -5.03 15.57 3.85
N ASN A 31 -4.04 15.61 4.74
CA ASN A 31 -3.59 16.85 5.34
C ASN A 31 -3.00 17.80 4.29
N PHE A 32 -2.24 17.27 3.34
CA PHE A 32 -1.70 18.11 2.27
C PHE A 32 -2.78 18.60 1.30
N PHE A 33 -3.84 17.82 1.09
CA PHE A 33 -4.98 18.30 0.29
C PHE A 33 -5.67 19.47 0.97
N GLU A 34 -5.80 19.45 2.29
CA GLU A 34 -6.35 20.59 3.03
C GLU A 34 -5.48 21.82 2.86
N ILE A 35 -4.15 21.65 2.93
CA ILE A 35 -3.21 22.73 2.69
C ILE A 35 -3.38 23.27 1.28
N CYS A 36 -3.58 22.37 0.29
CA CYS A 36 -3.81 22.79 -1.09
C CYS A 36 -5.05 23.67 -1.22
N GLU A 37 -6.15 23.32 -0.54
CA GLU A 37 -7.36 24.11 -0.62
C GLU A 37 -7.16 25.51 -0.06
N ILE A 38 -6.41 25.62 1.04
CA ILE A 38 -6.09 26.91 1.63
C ILE A 38 -5.14 27.70 0.72
N ALA A 39 -4.10 27.04 0.21
CA ALA A 39 -3.09 27.69 -0.62
C ALA A 39 -3.65 28.18 -1.95
N LYS A 40 -4.63 27.49 -2.52
CA LYS A 40 -5.29 27.93 -3.72
C LYS A 40 -5.87 29.33 -3.62
N LYS A 41 -6.30 29.67 -2.41
CA LYS A 41 -6.94 30.97 -2.17
C LYS A 41 -5.92 32.05 -1.87
N GLU A 42 -4.72 31.68 -1.45
CA GLU A 42 -3.74 32.63 -0.96
C GLU A 42 -2.46 32.71 -1.78
N TYR A 43 -1.81 31.57 -2.06
CA TYR A 43 -0.49 31.57 -2.68
C TYR A 43 -0.25 30.35 -3.57
N ILE A 44 0.09 30.60 -4.81
CA ILE A 44 0.38 29.54 -5.78
C ILE A 44 1.58 28.69 -5.37
N GLU A 45 2.62 29.32 -4.80
CA GLU A 45 3.82 28.61 -4.39
C GLU A 45 3.56 27.54 -3.36
N LYS A 46 2.68 27.83 -2.37
CA LYS A 46 2.31 26.86 -1.36
C LYS A 46 1.54 25.70 -1.95
N PHE A 47 0.73 25.98 -2.95
CA PHE A 47 -0.01 24.95 -3.65
C PHE A 47 0.94 23.97 -4.33
N ASP A 48 1.95 24.48 -5.06
CA ASP A 48 2.92 23.63 -5.73
C ASP A 48 3.73 22.79 -4.72
N TRP A 49 4.11 23.40 -3.62
CA TRP A 49 4.81 22.69 -2.54
C TRP A 49 3.97 21.53 -2.01
N ALA A 50 2.71 21.79 -1.72
CA ALA A 50 1.81 20.77 -1.19
C ALA A 50 1.59 19.64 -2.19
N MET A 51 1.43 19.97 -3.48
CA MET A 51 1.25 18.95 -4.51
C MET A 51 2.47 18.04 -4.64
N LYS A 52 3.68 18.60 -4.54
CA LYS A 52 4.90 17.79 -4.58
C LYS A 52 4.96 16.82 -3.41
N ASN A 53 4.51 17.26 -2.23
CA ASN A 53 4.47 16.38 -1.06
C ASN A 53 3.44 15.27 -1.23
N ILE A 54 2.29 15.59 -1.83
CA ILE A 54 1.27 14.57 -2.13
C ILE A 54 1.84 13.52 -3.07
N ASP A 55 2.54 13.94 -4.13
CA ASP A 55 3.11 13.01 -5.08
C ASP A 55 4.14 12.10 -4.43
N THR A 56 5.00 12.65 -3.58
CA THR A 56 5.98 11.86 -2.83
C THR A 56 5.30 10.83 -1.93
N LEU A 57 4.23 11.24 -1.24
CA LEU A 57 3.49 10.35 -0.35
C LEU A 57 2.74 9.26 -1.12
N ARG A 58 2.20 9.58 -2.28
CA ARG A 58 1.56 8.60 -3.14
C ARG A 58 2.55 7.55 -3.61
N SER A 59 3.76 7.98 -4.00
CA SER A 59 4.81 7.06 -4.40
C SER A 59 5.21 6.15 -3.24
N LYS A 60 5.30 6.71 -2.03
CA LYS A 60 5.61 5.93 -0.84
C LYS A 60 4.53 4.88 -0.56
N ARG A 61 3.27 5.29 -0.66
CA ARG A 61 2.15 4.37 -0.46
C ARG A 61 2.17 3.24 -1.48
N ASP A 62 2.43 3.57 -2.74
CA ASP A 62 2.49 2.57 -3.81
C ASP A 62 3.64 1.60 -3.58
N ALA A 63 4.79 2.09 -3.11
CA ALA A 63 5.92 1.23 -2.79
C ALA A 63 5.61 0.27 -1.64
N ILE A 64 4.92 0.75 -0.60
CA ILE A 64 4.51 -0.08 0.53
C ILE A 64 3.59 -1.20 0.05
N CYS A 65 2.59 -0.85 -0.76
CA CYS A 65 1.65 -1.84 -1.29
C CYS A 65 2.35 -2.85 -2.18
N LYS A 66 3.23 -2.39 -3.05
CA LYS A 66 3.95 -3.26 -3.96
C LYS A 66 4.81 -4.27 -3.20
N GLU A 67 5.55 -3.79 -2.21
CA GLU A 67 6.40 -4.67 -1.42
C GLU A 67 5.58 -5.71 -0.65
N ALA A 68 4.52 -5.28 0.01
CA ALA A 68 3.65 -6.19 0.74
C ALA A 68 3.02 -7.22 -0.19
N ASN A 69 2.54 -6.77 -1.36
CA ASN A 69 1.90 -7.66 -2.32
C ASN A 69 2.89 -8.68 -2.88
N GLN A 70 4.14 -8.28 -3.10
CA GLN A 70 5.17 -9.22 -3.56
C GLN A 70 5.44 -10.30 -2.51
N LYS A 71 5.48 -9.93 -1.23
CA LYS A 71 5.69 -10.90 -0.17
C LYS A 71 4.52 -11.88 -0.06
N MET A 72 3.30 -11.37 -0.21
CA MET A 72 2.11 -12.23 -0.19
C MET A 72 2.07 -13.13 -1.41
N GLU A 73 2.42 -12.60 -2.57
CA GLU A 73 2.46 -13.37 -3.81
C GLU A 73 3.43 -14.54 -3.71
N ALA A 74 4.60 -14.31 -3.08
CA ALA A 74 5.57 -15.37 -2.89
C ALA A 74 5.00 -16.52 -2.07
N ILE A 75 4.17 -16.21 -1.06
CA ILE A 75 3.52 -17.24 -0.26
C ILE A 75 2.45 -17.96 -1.07
N TYR A 76 1.60 -17.22 -1.76
CA TYR A 76 0.55 -17.81 -2.58
C TYR A 76 1.11 -18.69 -3.69
N SER A 77 2.23 -18.29 -4.26
CA SER A 77 2.84 -19.08 -5.35
C SER A 77 3.20 -20.49 -4.94
N LYS A 78 3.58 -20.69 -3.68
CA LYS A 78 3.89 -22.04 -3.18
C LYS A 78 2.68 -22.96 -3.29
N TYR A 79 1.50 -22.44 -2.99
CA TYR A 79 0.28 -23.25 -2.98
C TYR A 79 -0.40 -23.29 -4.32
N LYS A 80 -0.28 -22.24 -5.08
CA LYS A 80 -0.84 -22.18 -6.41
C LYS A 80 -0.25 -23.25 -7.31
N THR A 81 1.06 -23.46 -7.22
CA THR A 81 1.74 -24.49 -8.00
C THR A 81 1.27 -25.88 -7.61
N GLU A 82 1.06 -26.10 -6.31
CA GLU A 82 0.60 -27.40 -5.83
C GLU A 82 -0.87 -27.64 -6.10
N GLN A 83 -1.64 -26.58 -6.14
CA GLN A 83 -3.07 -26.69 -6.40
C GLN A 83 -3.40 -26.68 -7.87
N THR A 84 -2.43 -26.42 -8.71
CA THR A 84 -2.69 -26.44 -10.11
C THR A 84 -3.22 -27.78 -10.42
N PRO A 85 -4.47 -27.89 -10.71
CA PRO A 85 -5.04 -29.17 -10.96
C PRO A 85 -4.35 -29.63 -12.14
N GLN A 86 -4.09 -30.71 -12.10
CA GLN A 86 -3.62 -31.28 -13.16
C GLN A 86 -4.71 -31.43 -14.00
N GLU A 87 -5.21 -30.36 -14.42
CA GLU A 87 -6.28 -30.34 -15.28
C GLU A 87 -6.02 -31.18 -16.39
N PRO A 88 -6.83 -32.03 -16.66
CA PRO A 88 -6.72 -32.78 -17.88
C PRO A 88 -6.88 -31.84 -19.03
#